data_a527a74164240b5fd4c07a01297cfac3
#
_entry.id   a527a74164240b5fd4c07a01297cfac3
#
_cell.length_a   1.000
_cell.length_b   1.000
_cell.length_c   1.000
_cell.angle_alpha   90.00
_cell.angle_beta   90.00
_cell.angle_gamma   90.00
#
_symmetry.space_group_name_H-M   'P 1'
#
loop_
_entity.id
_entity.type
_entity.pdbx_description
1 polymer ?
#
loop_
_entity_poly.entity_id
_entity_poly.type
_entity_poly.pdbx_seq_one_letter_code
_entity_poly.pdbx_strand_id
1 'polypeptide(L)'
;VIGDIHLGDWGLQMGLIITELEDRGQLDQDLEISQLEEIYPFASAKAKAKYEDGPHKGELVNPEYAERAHQATLKLQNGDPTYRAVWNKIMKVSIADLKKNYGNLDVHFDLWKGESDAQQYIPGLIQDLIDKGLAYESQGALVVDVAEESDAKEIPPCMIRKSDGAALYATSDLGTIVEREKLYHPDEYIYIADSRQSLHYTQFFRVARKAGLVRPEEELRFIG
;
A
#
# COMPACT_ATOMS: atom_id res chain seq x y z
N VAL A 1 2.20 -4.54 24.17
CA VAL A 1 2.17 -3.70 22.94
C VAL A 1 3.11 -4.36 21.94
N ILE A 2 2.69 -4.43 20.69
CA ILE A 2 3.52 -4.92 19.56
C ILE A 2 3.69 -3.74 18.61
N GLY A 3 4.93 -3.30 18.41
CA GLY A 3 5.28 -2.23 17.48
C GLY A 3 5.59 -2.79 16.08
N ASP A 4 4.88 -2.33 15.06
CA ASP A 4 5.10 -2.72 13.66
C ASP A 4 5.33 -1.46 12.81
N ILE A 5 6.39 -1.47 12.00
CA ILE A 5 6.71 -0.33 11.14
C ILE A 5 5.78 -0.22 9.93
N HIS A 6 5.27 -1.33 9.42
CA HIS A 6 4.40 -1.46 8.26
C HIS A 6 4.90 -0.73 7.01
N LEU A 7 5.86 -1.34 6.32
CA LEU A 7 6.53 -0.76 5.15
C LEU A 7 5.64 -0.72 3.92
N GLY A 8 5.67 0.40 3.18
CA GLY A 8 5.05 0.54 1.86
C GLY A 8 5.94 -0.10 0.78
N ASP A 9 5.99 -1.41 0.73
CA ASP A 9 6.96 -2.19 -0.05
C ASP A 9 6.34 -2.91 -1.27
N TRP A 10 5.09 -2.63 -1.61
CA TRP A 10 4.33 -3.45 -2.57
C TRP A 10 3.66 -2.69 -3.71
N GLY A 11 3.66 -1.37 -3.65
CA GLY A 11 2.98 -0.50 -4.60
C GLY A 11 3.79 -0.12 -5.82
N LEU A 12 3.28 0.87 -6.57
CA LEU A 12 3.88 1.41 -7.80
C LEU A 12 5.32 1.89 -7.61
N GLN A 13 5.71 2.32 -6.42
CA GLN A 13 7.07 2.72 -6.09
C GLN A 13 8.08 1.60 -6.39
N MET A 14 7.74 0.34 -6.13
CA MET A 14 8.59 -0.79 -6.46
C MET A 14 8.69 -1.00 -7.97
N GLY A 15 7.56 -0.90 -8.68
CA GLY A 15 7.55 -0.96 -10.15
C GLY A 15 8.39 0.13 -10.79
N LEU A 16 8.37 1.35 -10.26
CA LEU A 16 9.19 2.47 -10.74
C LEU A 16 10.68 2.19 -10.57
N ILE A 17 11.09 1.71 -9.40
CA ILE A 17 12.49 1.37 -9.13
C ILE A 17 12.95 0.23 -10.04
N ILE A 18 12.17 -0.84 -10.16
CA ILE A 18 12.49 -2.00 -10.99
C ILE A 18 12.61 -1.59 -12.46
N THR A 19 11.67 -0.77 -12.99
CA THR A 19 11.71 -0.30 -14.36
C THR A 19 12.95 0.56 -14.64
N GLU A 20 13.34 1.41 -13.70
CA GLU A 20 14.55 2.22 -13.88
C GLU A 20 15.82 1.38 -13.80
N LEU A 21 15.87 0.38 -12.90
CA LEU A 21 16.99 -0.58 -12.85
C LEU A 21 17.09 -1.40 -14.14
N GLU A 22 15.97 -1.77 -14.75
CA GLU A 22 15.91 -2.46 -16.05
C GLU A 22 16.46 -1.57 -17.17
N ASP A 23 16.02 -0.31 -17.25
CA ASP A 23 16.51 0.67 -18.24
C ASP A 23 18.02 0.93 -18.11
N ARG A 24 18.56 0.86 -16.90
CA ARG A 24 19.99 1.01 -16.61
C ARG A 24 20.81 -0.28 -16.79
N GLY A 25 20.15 -1.42 -17.02
CA GLY A 25 20.81 -2.74 -17.09
C GLY A 25 21.41 -3.17 -15.76
N GLN A 26 20.76 -2.85 -14.64
CA GLN A 26 21.27 -3.03 -13.28
C GLN A 26 20.47 -4.05 -12.44
N LEU A 27 19.54 -4.82 -13.03
CA LEU A 27 18.71 -5.77 -12.29
C LEU A 27 19.52 -6.85 -11.53
N ASP A 28 20.66 -7.26 -12.09
CA ASP A 28 21.51 -8.31 -11.49
C ASP A 28 22.55 -7.78 -10.50
N GLN A 29 22.73 -6.46 -10.44
CA GLN A 29 23.73 -5.84 -9.57
C GLN A 29 23.30 -5.84 -8.10
N ASP A 30 24.27 -5.82 -7.20
CA ASP A 30 24.02 -5.47 -5.81
C ASP A 30 23.66 -3.99 -5.71
N LEU A 31 22.75 -3.66 -4.80
CA LEU A 31 22.23 -2.31 -4.60
C LEU A 31 22.78 -1.70 -3.32
N GLU A 32 23.01 -0.39 -3.37
CA GLU A 32 23.29 0.44 -2.21
C GLU A 32 22.14 1.44 -1.99
N ILE A 33 21.96 1.88 -0.75
CA ILE A 33 20.87 2.81 -0.41
C ILE A 33 20.98 4.12 -1.18
N SER A 34 22.19 4.65 -1.40
CA SER A 34 22.45 5.85 -2.17
C SER A 34 21.95 5.79 -3.62
N GLN A 35 22.01 4.59 -4.23
CA GLN A 35 21.47 4.36 -5.56
C GLN A 35 19.93 4.42 -5.55
N LEU A 36 19.28 3.85 -4.54
CA LEU A 36 17.82 3.89 -4.42
C LEU A 36 17.31 5.30 -4.15
N GLU A 37 18.04 6.10 -3.38
CA GLU A 37 17.76 7.52 -3.12
C GLU A 37 17.83 8.38 -4.40
N GLU A 38 18.66 7.99 -5.38
CA GLU A 38 18.71 8.62 -6.70
C GLU A 38 17.62 8.07 -7.64
N ILE A 39 17.52 6.74 -7.71
CA ILE A 39 16.67 6.04 -8.69
C ILE A 39 15.18 6.36 -8.49
N TYR A 40 14.67 6.30 -7.27
CA TYR A 40 13.25 6.48 -7.03
C TYR A 40 12.73 7.87 -7.40
N PRO A 41 13.34 8.99 -6.95
CA PRO A 41 12.90 10.32 -7.38
C PRO A 41 12.98 10.53 -8.90
N PHE A 42 14.02 9.99 -9.53
CA PHE A 42 14.20 10.07 -10.98
C PHE A 42 13.09 9.31 -11.73
N ALA A 43 12.82 8.07 -11.36
CA ALA A 43 11.77 7.24 -11.94
C ALA A 43 10.38 7.86 -11.71
N SER A 44 10.13 8.36 -10.50
CA SER A 44 8.90 9.05 -10.15
C SER A 44 8.68 10.30 -11.00
N ALA A 45 9.73 11.10 -11.24
CA ALA A 45 9.65 12.29 -12.09
C ALA A 45 9.33 11.94 -13.56
N LYS A 46 9.80 10.81 -14.08
CA LYS A 46 9.48 10.33 -15.43
C LYS A 46 8.01 9.90 -15.56
N ALA A 47 7.44 9.31 -14.51
CA ALA A 47 6.08 8.75 -14.54
C ALA A 47 4.98 9.72 -14.07
N LYS A 48 5.34 10.85 -13.46
CA LYS A 48 4.37 11.81 -12.88
C LYS A 48 3.52 12.52 -13.92
N ALA A 49 2.41 13.13 -13.47
CA ALA A 49 1.64 14.03 -14.28
C ALA A 49 2.43 15.33 -14.57
N LYS A 50 2.28 15.87 -15.79
CA LYS A 50 2.87 17.15 -16.21
C LYS A 50 2.20 18.32 -15.51
N TYR A 51 0.88 18.22 -15.29
CA TYR A 51 0.04 19.26 -14.75
C TYR A 51 -0.76 18.72 -13.57
N GLU A 52 -0.70 19.42 -12.45
CA GLU A 52 -1.47 19.06 -11.26
C GLU A 52 -2.92 19.53 -11.36
N ASP A 53 -3.15 20.63 -12.12
CA ASP A 53 -4.45 21.26 -12.32
C ASP A 53 -4.67 21.71 -13.76
N GLY A 54 -5.92 22.06 -14.11
CA GLY A 54 -6.30 22.59 -15.41
C GLY A 54 -6.78 21.55 -16.43
N PRO A 55 -7.00 21.93 -17.71
CA PRO A 55 -7.60 21.09 -18.74
C PRO A 55 -6.75 19.89 -19.15
N HIS A 56 -5.46 19.90 -18.83
CA HIS A 56 -4.50 18.83 -19.10
C HIS A 56 -4.12 18.05 -17.83
N LYS A 57 -4.90 18.19 -16.76
CA LYS A 57 -4.68 17.43 -15.51
C LYS A 57 -4.61 15.95 -15.80
N GLY A 58 -3.57 15.29 -15.27
CA GLY A 58 -3.36 13.85 -15.43
C GLY A 58 -2.60 13.45 -16.71
N GLU A 59 -2.25 14.39 -17.62
CA GLU A 59 -1.33 14.09 -18.71
C GLU A 59 0.06 13.75 -18.15
N LEU A 60 0.58 12.56 -18.48
CA LEU A 60 1.83 12.06 -17.94
C LEU A 60 3.05 12.62 -18.68
N VAL A 61 4.17 12.78 -17.97
CA VAL A 61 5.46 13.19 -18.57
C VAL A 61 5.89 12.15 -19.61
N ASN A 62 5.83 10.87 -19.24
CA ASN A 62 6.12 9.75 -20.13
C ASN A 62 5.09 8.63 -19.88
N PRO A 63 4.00 8.58 -20.67
CA PRO A 63 2.94 7.56 -20.52
C PRO A 63 3.45 6.12 -20.68
N GLU A 64 4.37 5.88 -21.64
CA GLU A 64 4.94 4.55 -21.87
C GLU A 64 5.75 4.06 -20.69
N TYR A 65 6.57 4.94 -20.10
CA TYR A 65 7.34 4.61 -18.91
C TYR A 65 6.42 4.32 -17.70
N ALA A 66 5.39 5.14 -17.51
CA ALA A 66 4.42 4.95 -16.44
C ALA A 66 3.69 3.59 -16.57
N GLU A 67 3.30 3.22 -17.80
CA GLU A 67 2.69 1.92 -18.07
C GLU A 67 3.65 0.76 -17.81
N ARG A 68 4.91 0.87 -18.23
CA ARG A 68 5.92 -0.15 -17.92
C ARG A 68 6.12 -0.33 -16.41
N ALA A 69 6.16 0.76 -15.65
CA ALA A 69 6.26 0.71 -14.19
C ALA A 69 5.04 0.05 -13.55
N HIS A 70 3.84 0.31 -14.09
CA HIS A 70 2.63 -0.38 -13.67
C HIS A 70 2.71 -1.88 -13.95
N GLN A 71 3.11 -2.27 -15.15
CA GLN A 71 3.29 -3.67 -15.53
C GLN A 71 4.38 -4.37 -14.70
N ALA A 72 5.46 -3.67 -14.36
CA ALA A 72 6.49 -4.18 -13.47
C ALA A 72 5.95 -4.45 -12.06
N THR A 73 5.09 -3.55 -11.55
CA THR A 73 4.38 -3.76 -10.28
C THR A 73 3.51 -5.02 -10.30
N LEU A 74 2.71 -5.19 -11.36
CA LEU A 74 1.86 -6.37 -11.50
C LEU A 74 2.67 -7.67 -11.61
N LYS A 75 3.77 -7.68 -12.37
CA LYS A 75 4.67 -8.83 -12.45
C LYS A 75 5.27 -9.19 -11.10
N LEU A 76 5.73 -8.18 -10.34
CA LEU A 76 6.25 -8.38 -8.98
C LEU A 76 5.18 -9.02 -8.09
N GLN A 77 3.97 -8.48 -8.07
CA GLN A 77 2.85 -8.95 -7.27
C GLN A 77 2.40 -10.37 -7.68
N ASN A 78 2.47 -10.69 -8.97
CA ASN A 78 2.16 -12.02 -9.51
C ASN A 78 3.31 -13.04 -9.34
N GLY A 79 4.40 -12.66 -8.70
CA GLY A 79 5.47 -13.58 -8.33
C GLY A 79 6.53 -13.83 -9.38
N ASP A 80 6.71 -12.91 -10.35
CA ASP A 80 7.81 -13.01 -11.31
C ASP A 80 9.16 -13.19 -10.58
N PRO A 81 9.92 -14.26 -10.86
CA PRO A 81 11.10 -14.60 -10.08
C PRO A 81 12.22 -13.54 -10.20
N THR A 82 12.37 -12.92 -11.37
CA THR A 82 13.37 -11.88 -11.60
C THR A 82 13.05 -10.64 -10.78
N TYR A 83 11.80 -10.17 -10.85
CA TYR A 83 11.36 -8.98 -10.13
C TYR A 83 11.31 -9.21 -8.62
N ARG A 84 10.96 -10.42 -8.18
CA ARG A 84 11.07 -10.82 -6.76
C ARG A 84 12.51 -10.81 -6.26
N ALA A 85 13.45 -11.26 -7.06
CA ALA A 85 14.87 -11.22 -6.71
C ALA A 85 15.38 -9.78 -6.55
N VAL A 86 15.00 -8.88 -7.47
CA VAL A 86 15.32 -7.45 -7.38
C VAL A 86 14.64 -6.81 -6.16
N TRP A 87 13.37 -7.06 -5.94
CA TRP A 87 12.63 -6.58 -4.77
C TRP A 87 13.30 -7.01 -3.46
N ASN A 88 13.75 -8.26 -3.34
CA ASN A 88 14.48 -8.74 -2.17
C ASN A 88 15.78 -7.95 -1.94
N LYS A 89 16.51 -7.56 -3.01
CA LYS A 89 17.71 -6.72 -2.89
C LYS A 89 17.34 -5.32 -2.40
N ILE A 90 16.30 -4.71 -2.97
CA ILE A 90 15.79 -3.39 -2.54
C ILE A 90 15.41 -3.42 -1.07
N MET A 91 14.60 -4.40 -0.65
CA MET A 91 14.16 -4.53 0.74
C MET A 91 15.30 -4.75 1.71
N LYS A 92 16.29 -5.56 1.34
CA LYS A 92 17.47 -5.81 2.18
C LYS A 92 18.22 -4.53 2.53
N VAL A 93 18.51 -3.68 1.55
CA VAL A 93 19.27 -2.44 1.78
C VAL A 93 18.40 -1.38 2.46
N SER A 94 17.12 -1.28 2.08
CA SER A 94 16.18 -0.33 2.68
C SER A 94 15.92 -0.61 4.16
N ILE A 95 15.66 -1.87 4.52
CA ILE A 95 15.46 -2.27 5.91
C ILE A 95 16.73 -2.04 6.75
N ALA A 96 17.91 -2.34 6.19
CA ALA A 96 19.16 -2.11 6.89
C ALA A 96 19.37 -0.61 7.22
N ASP A 97 19.10 0.27 6.25
CA ASP A 97 19.20 1.71 6.46
C ASP A 97 18.13 2.25 7.42
N LEU A 98 16.90 1.82 7.28
CA LEU A 98 15.82 2.18 8.21
C LEU A 98 16.15 1.78 9.66
N LYS A 99 16.66 0.55 9.87
CA LYS A 99 17.09 0.08 11.19
C LYS A 99 18.20 0.95 11.79
N LYS A 100 19.16 1.38 10.96
CA LYS A 100 20.19 2.32 11.39
C LYS A 100 19.60 3.67 11.80
N ASN A 101 18.70 4.22 10.98
CA ASN A 101 18.09 5.52 11.22
C ASN A 101 17.19 5.51 12.47
N TYR A 102 16.34 4.50 12.64
CA TYR A 102 15.52 4.34 13.83
C TYR A 102 16.36 4.07 15.08
N GLY A 103 17.45 3.29 14.96
CA GLY A 103 18.41 3.08 16.05
C GLY A 103 19.07 4.37 16.53
N ASN A 104 19.38 5.31 15.62
CA ASN A 104 19.91 6.63 15.97
C ASN A 104 18.88 7.49 16.76
N LEU A 105 17.59 7.20 16.60
CA LEU A 105 16.50 7.87 17.30
C LEU A 105 16.05 7.12 18.58
N ASP A 106 16.71 6.02 18.91
CA ASP A 106 16.32 5.09 19.98
C ASP A 106 14.89 4.56 19.82
N VAL A 107 14.46 4.34 18.56
CA VAL A 107 13.15 3.78 18.20
C VAL A 107 13.34 2.32 17.77
N HIS A 108 12.53 1.45 18.37
CA HIS A 108 12.56 0.02 18.11
C HIS A 108 11.19 -0.52 17.73
N PHE A 109 11.15 -1.46 16.80
CA PHE A 109 9.94 -2.17 16.39
C PHE A 109 10.11 -3.66 16.65
N ASP A 110 9.03 -4.32 17.09
CA ASP A 110 8.97 -5.75 17.26
C ASP A 110 8.84 -6.47 15.92
N LEU A 111 8.10 -5.85 14.98
CA LEU A 111 7.83 -6.37 13.65
C LEU A 111 8.34 -5.41 12.57
N TRP A 112 8.87 -6.02 11.51
CA TRP A 112 9.34 -5.33 10.30
C TRP A 112 8.58 -5.88 9.10
N LYS A 113 7.27 -5.71 9.12
CA LYS A 113 6.36 -6.15 8.06
C LYS A 113 6.04 -5.03 7.08
N GLY A 114 5.40 -5.39 5.99
CA GLY A 114 4.96 -4.46 4.96
C GLY A 114 3.65 -4.86 4.31
N GLU A 115 3.21 -4.07 3.35
CA GLU A 115 2.04 -4.35 2.53
C GLU A 115 2.13 -5.71 1.83
N SER A 116 3.35 -6.15 1.47
CA SER A 116 3.61 -7.44 0.82
C SER A 116 3.18 -8.65 1.68
N ASP A 117 3.27 -8.54 3.01
CA ASP A 117 2.85 -9.61 3.93
C ASP A 117 1.34 -9.83 3.89
N ALA A 118 0.57 -8.76 3.64
CA ALA A 118 -0.89 -8.80 3.57
C ALA A 118 -1.42 -9.44 2.27
N GLN A 119 -0.60 -9.55 1.23
CA GLN A 119 -1.02 -9.99 -0.11
C GLN A 119 -1.77 -11.33 -0.09
N GLN A 120 -1.34 -12.27 0.73
CA GLN A 120 -1.96 -13.61 0.83
C GLN A 120 -3.40 -13.57 1.37
N TYR A 121 -3.79 -12.53 2.09
CA TYR A 121 -5.12 -12.37 2.67
C TYR A 121 -6.10 -11.64 1.76
N ILE A 122 -5.59 -10.88 0.78
CA ILE A 122 -6.40 -10.01 -0.09
C ILE A 122 -7.46 -10.77 -0.90
N PRO A 123 -7.15 -11.88 -1.59
CA PRO A 123 -8.17 -12.58 -2.38
C PRO A 123 -9.35 -13.06 -1.54
N GLY A 124 -9.08 -13.65 -0.38
CA GLY A 124 -10.13 -14.11 0.55
C GLY A 124 -10.94 -12.97 1.15
N LEU A 125 -10.29 -11.86 1.49
CA LEU A 125 -10.94 -10.65 1.97
C LEU A 125 -11.89 -10.05 0.93
N ILE A 126 -11.46 -9.91 -0.32
CA ILE A 126 -12.29 -9.39 -1.41
C ILE A 126 -13.52 -10.27 -1.60
N GLN A 127 -13.34 -11.60 -1.63
CA GLN A 127 -14.44 -12.54 -1.79
C GLN A 127 -15.44 -12.43 -0.62
N ASP A 128 -14.96 -12.33 0.61
CA ASP A 128 -15.79 -12.17 1.81
C ASP A 128 -16.63 -10.88 1.76
N LEU A 129 -16.04 -9.77 1.30
CA LEU A 129 -16.76 -8.50 1.13
C LEU A 129 -17.86 -8.59 0.06
N ILE A 130 -17.62 -9.34 -1.02
CA ILE A 130 -18.62 -9.59 -2.07
C ILE A 130 -19.74 -10.50 -1.54
N ASP A 131 -19.39 -11.61 -0.90
CA ASP A 131 -20.35 -12.59 -0.38
C ASP A 131 -21.26 -12.00 0.70
N LYS A 132 -20.75 -11.06 1.48
CA LYS A 132 -21.53 -10.28 2.45
C LYS A 132 -22.40 -9.17 1.82
N GLY A 133 -22.29 -8.96 0.51
CA GLY A 133 -23.00 -7.88 -0.20
C GLY A 133 -22.56 -6.47 0.20
N LEU A 134 -21.36 -6.34 0.77
CA LEU A 134 -20.78 -5.07 1.18
C LEU A 134 -20.06 -4.37 0.02
N ALA A 135 -19.39 -5.16 -0.84
CA ALA A 135 -18.67 -4.64 -1.98
C ALA A 135 -19.49 -4.77 -3.27
N TYR A 136 -19.48 -3.73 -4.09
CA TYR A 136 -20.17 -3.67 -5.38
C TYR A 136 -19.31 -2.98 -6.44
N GLU A 137 -19.62 -3.22 -7.70
CA GLU A 137 -18.93 -2.58 -8.82
C GLU A 137 -19.46 -1.17 -9.07
N SER A 138 -18.54 -0.21 -9.14
CA SER A 138 -18.79 1.17 -9.50
C SER A 138 -17.72 1.67 -10.47
N GLN A 139 -18.14 2.06 -11.68
CA GLN A 139 -17.25 2.52 -12.75
C GLN A 139 -16.07 1.57 -13.05
N GLY A 140 -16.32 0.26 -12.96
CA GLY A 140 -15.32 -0.78 -13.17
C GLY A 140 -14.42 -1.07 -11.95
N ALA A 141 -14.50 -0.29 -10.88
CA ALA A 141 -13.81 -0.53 -9.62
C ALA A 141 -14.73 -1.25 -8.62
N LEU A 142 -14.15 -2.02 -7.70
CA LEU A 142 -14.88 -2.61 -6.57
C LEU A 142 -14.79 -1.67 -5.38
N VAL A 143 -15.94 -1.28 -4.81
CA VAL A 143 -16.02 -0.30 -3.74
C VAL A 143 -16.94 -0.78 -2.59
N VAL A 144 -16.75 -0.20 -1.41
CA VAL A 144 -17.62 -0.40 -0.24
C VAL A 144 -18.11 0.97 0.25
N ASP A 145 -19.41 1.13 0.41
CA ASP A 145 -19.99 2.35 1.01
C ASP A 145 -19.64 2.45 2.49
N VAL A 146 -19.11 3.60 2.85
CA VAL A 146 -18.65 3.90 4.22
C VAL A 146 -19.26 5.16 4.81
N ALA A 147 -20.12 5.86 4.07
CA ALA A 147 -20.82 7.04 4.58
C ALA A 147 -21.74 6.68 5.74
N GLU A 148 -21.85 7.58 6.71
CA GLU A 148 -22.71 7.50 7.88
C GLU A 148 -23.56 8.77 7.99
N GLU A 149 -24.79 8.67 8.53
CA GLU A 149 -25.68 9.83 8.70
C GLU A 149 -25.09 10.92 9.59
N SER A 150 -24.16 10.56 10.48
CA SER A 150 -23.45 11.48 11.38
C SER A 150 -22.33 12.27 10.72
N ASP A 151 -21.99 11.99 9.46
CA ASP A 151 -20.86 12.62 8.79
C ASP A 151 -21.14 14.11 8.52
N ALA A 152 -20.23 14.98 8.95
CA ALA A 152 -20.33 16.42 8.69
C ALA A 152 -20.10 16.77 7.20
N LYS A 153 -19.49 15.87 6.44
CA LYS A 153 -19.25 15.94 4.99
C LYS A 153 -19.41 14.55 4.41
N GLU A 154 -19.88 14.49 3.17
CA GLU A 154 -19.97 13.22 2.45
C GLU A 154 -18.62 12.52 2.37
N ILE A 155 -18.56 11.27 2.84
CA ILE A 155 -17.39 10.42 2.75
C ILE A 155 -17.55 9.50 1.53
N PRO A 156 -16.65 9.57 0.54
CA PRO A 156 -16.75 8.73 -0.63
C PRO A 156 -16.57 7.25 -0.28
N PRO A 157 -17.10 6.32 -1.11
CA PRO A 157 -16.90 4.89 -0.92
C PRO A 157 -15.41 4.52 -0.83
N CYS A 158 -15.11 3.54 0.00
CA CYS A 158 -13.75 2.97 0.07
C CYS A 158 -13.49 2.09 -1.15
N MET A 159 -12.46 2.42 -1.91
CA MET A 159 -12.06 1.62 -3.07
C MET A 159 -11.25 0.40 -2.62
N ILE A 160 -11.72 -0.79 -2.98
CA ILE A 160 -11.12 -2.08 -2.63
C ILE A 160 -10.26 -2.63 -3.77
N ARG A 161 -10.69 -2.46 -5.02
CA ARG A 161 -9.95 -2.91 -6.21
C ARG A 161 -10.18 -1.94 -7.36
N LYS A 162 -9.11 -1.58 -8.05
CA LYS A 162 -9.19 -0.75 -9.25
C LYS A 162 -9.80 -1.52 -10.43
N SER A 163 -10.20 -0.79 -11.46
CA SER A 163 -10.72 -1.36 -12.70
C SER A 163 -9.70 -2.22 -13.46
N ASP A 164 -8.41 -1.99 -13.26
CA ASP A 164 -7.31 -2.80 -13.81
C ASP A 164 -7.00 -4.06 -12.98
N GLY A 165 -7.72 -4.29 -11.89
CA GLY A 165 -7.55 -5.43 -10.99
C GLY A 165 -6.55 -5.22 -9.87
N ALA A 166 -5.81 -4.10 -9.85
CA ALA A 166 -4.82 -3.83 -8.82
C ALA A 166 -5.47 -3.59 -7.44
N ALA A 167 -4.87 -4.16 -6.40
CA ALA A 167 -5.18 -3.82 -5.01
C ALA A 167 -4.64 -2.42 -4.67
N LEU A 168 -5.31 -1.77 -3.73
CA LEU A 168 -4.94 -0.47 -3.19
C LEU A 168 -4.38 -0.64 -1.77
N TYR A 169 -3.71 0.40 -1.26
CA TYR A 169 -3.23 0.39 0.13
C TYR A 169 -4.36 0.21 1.16
N ALA A 170 -5.59 0.69 0.89
CA ALA A 170 -6.74 0.38 1.76
C ALA A 170 -7.01 -1.14 1.86
N THR A 171 -6.83 -1.88 0.77
CA THR A 171 -7.01 -3.33 0.75
C THR A 171 -5.86 -4.05 1.44
N SER A 172 -4.63 -3.54 1.28
CA SER A 172 -3.47 -4.05 2.02
C SER A 172 -3.63 -3.84 3.52
N ASP A 173 -4.11 -2.66 3.94
CA ASP A 173 -4.37 -2.36 5.36
C ASP A 173 -5.47 -3.26 5.95
N LEU A 174 -6.54 -3.52 5.22
CA LEU A 174 -7.57 -4.48 5.61
C LEU A 174 -7.01 -5.90 5.70
N GLY A 175 -6.18 -6.31 4.74
CA GLY A 175 -5.46 -7.59 4.76
C GLY A 175 -4.55 -7.71 5.98
N THR A 176 -3.90 -6.61 6.38
CA THR A 176 -3.07 -6.55 7.59
C THR A 176 -3.91 -6.71 8.86
N ILE A 177 -5.13 -6.14 8.91
CA ILE A 177 -6.07 -6.40 10.02
C ILE A 177 -6.38 -7.90 10.09
N VAL A 178 -6.73 -8.53 8.96
CA VAL A 178 -7.01 -9.97 8.91
C VAL A 178 -5.82 -10.79 9.42
N GLU A 179 -4.60 -10.43 9.05
CA GLU A 179 -3.38 -11.08 9.56
C GLU A 179 -3.24 -10.91 11.08
N ARG A 180 -3.36 -9.67 11.57
CA ARG A 180 -3.18 -9.34 12.98
C ARG A 180 -4.23 -9.98 13.86
N GLU A 181 -5.49 -10.06 13.41
CA GLU A 181 -6.54 -10.80 14.10
C GLU A 181 -6.19 -12.28 14.26
N LYS A 182 -5.68 -12.90 13.21
CA LYS A 182 -5.28 -14.32 13.26
C LYS A 182 -4.10 -14.60 14.16
N LEU A 183 -3.14 -13.66 14.22
CA LEU A 183 -1.86 -13.89 14.92
C LEU A 183 -1.86 -13.39 16.36
N TYR A 184 -2.56 -12.29 16.65
CA TYR A 184 -2.35 -11.55 17.90
C TYR A 184 -3.63 -11.28 18.69
N HIS A 185 -4.81 -11.27 18.05
CA HIS A 185 -6.10 -10.94 18.67
C HIS A 185 -6.01 -9.67 19.52
N PRO A 186 -5.62 -8.51 18.94
CA PRO A 186 -5.37 -7.29 19.70
C PRO A 186 -6.66 -6.68 20.26
N ASP A 187 -6.57 -6.03 21.41
CA ASP A 187 -7.68 -5.25 21.99
C ASP A 187 -7.81 -3.87 21.34
N GLU A 188 -6.69 -3.37 20.79
CA GLU A 188 -6.62 -2.03 20.21
C GLU A 188 -5.60 -2.01 19.06
N TYR A 189 -5.95 -1.30 17.99
CA TYR A 189 -5.06 -0.92 16.90
C TYR A 189 -4.79 0.58 16.96
N ILE A 190 -3.52 0.96 17.05
CA ILE A 190 -3.09 2.35 17.00
C ILE A 190 -2.28 2.57 15.73
N TYR A 191 -2.80 3.40 14.82
CA TYR A 191 -2.12 3.81 13.60
C TYR A 191 -1.59 5.23 13.77
N ILE A 192 -0.29 5.41 13.59
CA ILE A 192 0.39 6.69 13.67
C ILE A 192 0.86 7.04 12.25
N ALA A 193 0.28 8.07 11.66
CA ALA A 193 0.62 8.50 10.32
C ALA A 193 0.29 9.99 10.10
N ASP A 194 0.70 10.54 8.96
CA ASP A 194 0.42 11.94 8.61
C ASP A 194 -1.09 12.24 8.63
N SER A 195 -1.48 13.35 9.24
CA SER A 195 -2.89 13.77 9.38
C SER A 195 -3.64 13.89 8.05
N ARG A 196 -2.92 14.12 6.93
CA ARG A 196 -3.51 14.12 5.58
C ARG A 196 -4.12 12.78 5.18
N GLN A 197 -3.77 11.69 5.86
CA GLN A 197 -4.31 10.36 5.62
C GLN A 197 -5.59 10.06 6.42
N SER A 198 -6.14 11.01 7.17
CA SER A 198 -7.30 10.81 8.04
C SER A 198 -8.51 10.22 7.32
N LEU A 199 -8.78 10.64 6.08
CA LEU A 199 -9.87 10.10 5.28
C LEU A 199 -9.67 8.61 4.98
N HIS A 200 -8.46 8.21 4.60
CA HIS A 200 -8.09 6.82 4.37
C HIS A 200 -8.37 5.95 5.61
N TYR A 201 -7.90 6.39 6.80
CA TYR A 201 -8.14 5.66 8.05
C TYR A 201 -9.62 5.58 8.38
N THR A 202 -10.37 6.66 8.20
CA THR A 202 -11.84 6.64 8.38
C THR A 202 -12.49 5.59 7.47
N GLN A 203 -12.12 5.55 6.20
CA GLN A 203 -12.72 4.64 5.24
C GLN A 203 -12.43 3.17 5.58
N PHE A 204 -11.17 2.79 5.73
CA PHE A 204 -10.87 1.38 5.94
C PHE A 204 -11.25 0.88 7.35
N PHE A 205 -11.25 1.72 8.38
CA PHE A 205 -11.80 1.37 9.68
C PHE A 205 -13.30 1.05 9.61
N ARG A 206 -14.06 1.84 8.86
CA ARG A 206 -15.49 1.58 8.65
C ARG A 206 -15.72 0.30 7.85
N VAL A 207 -14.90 0.01 6.84
CA VAL A 207 -14.95 -1.28 6.14
C VAL A 207 -14.65 -2.42 7.11
N ALA A 208 -13.58 -2.32 7.90
CA ALA A 208 -13.22 -3.34 8.88
C ALA A 208 -14.35 -3.65 9.85
N ARG A 209 -15.03 -2.62 10.36
CA ARG A 209 -16.22 -2.75 11.23
C ARG A 209 -17.40 -3.39 10.51
N LYS A 210 -17.79 -2.88 9.35
CA LYS A 210 -18.90 -3.40 8.55
C LYS A 210 -18.72 -4.84 8.14
N ALA A 211 -17.49 -5.21 7.79
CA ALA A 211 -17.14 -6.56 7.38
C ALA A 211 -16.98 -7.54 8.56
N GLY A 212 -16.98 -7.06 9.80
CA GLY A 212 -16.73 -7.88 10.98
C GLY A 212 -15.30 -8.44 11.02
N LEU A 213 -14.33 -7.70 10.47
CA LEU A 213 -12.92 -8.08 10.52
C LEU A 213 -12.32 -7.86 11.90
N VAL A 214 -12.93 -7.00 12.70
CA VAL A 214 -12.57 -6.69 14.08
C VAL A 214 -13.79 -6.91 14.99
N ARG A 215 -13.56 -7.32 16.23
CA ARG A 215 -14.63 -7.51 17.21
C ARG A 215 -15.23 -6.15 17.62
N PRO A 216 -16.50 -6.11 18.06
CA PRO A 216 -17.14 -4.85 18.46
C PRO A 216 -16.40 -4.08 19.57
N GLU A 217 -15.77 -4.80 20.50
CA GLU A 217 -15.02 -4.25 21.64
C GLU A 217 -13.63 -3.74 21.29
N GLU A 218 -13.06 -4.12 20.15
CA GLU A 218 -11.74 -3.68 19.73
C GLU A 218 -11.73 -2.21 19.33
N GLU A 219 -10.69 -1.50 19.66
CA GLU A 219 -10.54 -0.11 19.29
C GLU A 219 -9.68 0.04 18.03
N LEU A 220 -10.15 0.86 17.08
CA LEU A 220 -9.38 1.31 15.91
C LEU A 220 -9.11 2.80 16.07
N ARG A 221 -7.85 3.17 16.27
CA ARG A 221 -7.45 4.54 16.55
C ARG A 221 -6.41 5.03 15.54
N PHE A 222 -6.65 6.22 15.00
CA PHE A 222 -5.70 6.95 14.17
C PHE A 222 -5.17 8.16 14.96
N ILE A 223 -3.86 8.34 14.93
CA ILE A 223 -3.14 9.47 15.52
C ILE A 223 -2.34 10.13 14.39
N GLY A 224 -2.72 11.36 14.01
CA GLY A 224 -2.12 12.16 12.95
C GLY A 224 -1.36 13.37 13.44
#